data_53ee72b23b3ed65574bc637b3f7f878d
#
_entry.id   53ee72b23b3ed65574bc637b3f7f878d
#
_cell.length_a   1.000
_cell.length_b   1.000
_cell.length_c   1.000
_cell.angle_alpha   90.00
_cell.angle_beta   90.00
_cell.angle_gamma   90.00
#
_symmetry.space_group_name_H-M   'P 1'
#
loop_
_entity.id
_entity.type
_entity.pdbx_description
1 polymer ?
#
loop_
_entity_poly.entity_id
_entity_poly.type
_entity_poly.pdbx_seq_one_letter_code
_entity_poly.pdbx_strand_id
1 'polypeptide(L)'
;MDDRQLTEELYDYVFAIRTQVHAELKELARDVGLTDTQADALWRLSRGREMTARRLADLLQCDASTATSMIDRLEKRGLVRRVPHPLDRRAKVIQLTPEGCALRDRVIQHTTEHSPFALLDRESRLRLHTLLREVIDGPRPPGESADVKNPAEEEQR
;
A
#
# COMPACT_ATOMS: atom_id res chain seq x y z
N MET A 1 -4.36 -14.99 30.44
CA MET A 1 -3.50 -14.08 29.65
C MET A 1 -3.73 -12.68 30.17
N ASP A 2 -2.71 -11.98 30.61
CA ASP A 2 -2.83 -10.60 31.03
C ASP A 2 -2.76 -9.65 29.82
N ASP A 3 -3.10 -8.35 30.03
CA ASP A 3 -3.15 -7.36 28.94
C ASP A 3 -1.79 -7.14 28.28
N ARG A 4 -0.70 -7.27 29.02
CA ARG A 4 0.65 -7.13 28.50
C ARG A 4 0.98 -8.29 27.56
N GLN A 5 0.73 -9.51 28.00
CA GLN A 5 0.97 -10.71 27.20
C GLN A 5 0.12 -10.69 25.91
N LEU A 6 -1.15 -10.27 26.03
CA LEU A 6 -2.04 -10.09 24.88
C LEU A 6 -1.46 -9.10 23.87
N THR A 7 -0.93 -7.97 24.35
CA THR A 7 -0.34 -6.95 23.48
C THR A 7 0.93 -7.47 22.80
N GLU A 8 1.81 -8.18 23.52
CA GLU A 8 3.01 -8.79 22.97
C GLU A 8 2.64 -9.78 21.83
N GLU A 9 1.67 -10.67 22.05
CA GLU A 9 1.21 -11.61 21.00
C GLU A 9 0.61 -10.91 19.78
N LEU A 10 -0.15 -9.81 19.98
CA LEU A 10 -0.68 -9.03 18.86
C LEU A 10 0.42 -8.43 17.99
N TYR A 11 1.51 -7.93 18.59
CA TYR A 11 2.67 -7.45 17.83
C TYR A 11 3.35 -8.60 17.07
N ASP A 12 3.51 -9.78 17.68
CA ASP A 12 4.09 -10.95 17.03
C ASP A 12 3.25 -11.36 15.80
N TYR A 13 1.92 -11.37 15.91
CA TYR A 13 1.03 -11.65 14.80
C TYR A 13 1.13 -10.61 13.69
N VAL A 14 1.20 -9.32 14.02
CA VAL A 14 1.38 -8.24 13.04
C VAL A 14 2.69 -8.41 12.27
N PHE A 15 3.79 -8.73 12.97
CA PHE A 15 5.09 -8.98 12.33
C PHE A 15 5.08 -10.24 11.46
N ALA A 16 4.44 -11.31 11.90
CA ALA A 16 4.29 -12.53 11.12
C ALA A 16 3.48 -12.30 9.84
N ILE A 17 2.33 -11.63 9.95
CA ILE A 17 1.49 -11.26 8.78
C ILE A 17 2.27 -10.38 7.81
N ARG A 18 2.97 -9.36 8.31
CA ARG A 18 3.81 -8.50 7.46
C ARG A 18 4.85 -9.30 6.69
N THR A 19 5.51 -10.25 7.35
CA THR A 19 6.53 -11.10 6.73
C THR A 19 5.93 -11.97 5.62
N GLN A 20 4.76 -12.57 5.85
CA GLN A 20 4.06 -13.38 4.85
C GLN A 20 3.65 -12.54 3.63
N VAL A 21 2.98 -11.42 3.87
CA VAL A 21 2.55 -10.50 2.78
C VAL A 21 3.74 -9.99 1.97
N HIS A 22 4.87 -9.68 2.63
CA HIS A 22 6.07 -9.24 1.94
C HIS A 22 6.69 -10.36 1.08
N ALA A 23 6.71 -11.59 1.57
CA ALA A 23 7.23 -12.74 0.83
C ALA A 23 6.42 -12.98 -0.45
N GLU A 24 5.09 -12.94 -0.38
CA GLU A 24 4.19 -13.09 -1.53
C GLU A 24 4.41 -11.99 -2.58
N LEU A 25 4.48 -10.74 -2.15
CA LEU A 25 4.76 -9.61 -3.05
C LEU A 25 6.12 -9.74 -3.73
N LYS A 26 7.13 -10.22 -3.02
CA LYS A 26 8.48 -10.41 -3.54
C LYS A 26 8.55 -11.51 -4.60
N GLU A 27 7.84 -12.61 -4.39
CA GLU A 27 7.74 -13.69 -5.37
C GLU A 27 7.10 -13.20 -6.66
N LEU A 28 5.92 -12.59 -6.55
CA LEU A 28 5.23 -12.01 -7.70
C LEU A 28 6.08 -10.94 -8.41
N ALA A 29 6.71 -10.04 -7.66
CA ALA A 29 7.56 -8.99 -8.23
C ALA A 29 8.67 -9.59 -9.11
N ARG A 30 9.29 -10.68 -8.66
CA ARG A 30 10.31 -11.41 -9.42
C ARG A 30 9.75 -11.94 -10.74
N ASP A 31 8.56 -12.55 -10.72
CA ASP A 31 7.93 -13.14 -11.91
C ASP A 31 7.60 -12.11 -12.98
N VAL A 32 7.25 -10.88 -12.57
CA VAL A 32 6.94 -9.78 -13.48
C VAL A 32 8.13 -8.84 -13.73
N GLY A 33 9.32 -9.18 -13.24
CA GLY A 33 10.55 -8.40 -13.40
C GLY A 33 10.50 -7.04 -12.68
N LEU A 34 9.80 -6.94 -11.57
CA LEU A 34 9.76 -5.77 -10.69
C LEU A 34 10.61 -6.01 -9.43
N THR A 35 10.98 -4.93 -8.76
CA THR A 35 11.36 -5.01 -7.36
C THR A 35 10.11 -5.04 -6.49
N ASP A 36 10.21 -5.58 -5.28
CA ASP A 36 9.15 -5.56 -4.27
C ASP A 36 8.61 -4.15 -4.02
N THR A 37 9.49 -3.14 -3.94
CA THR A 37 9.10 -1.73 -3.78
C THR A 37 8.31 -1.19 -4.99
N GLN A 38 8.65 -1.63 -6.22
CA GLN A 38 7.90 -1.27 -7.42
C GLN A 38 6.53 -1.93 -7.46
N ALA A 39 6.41 -3.18 -7.00
CA ALA A 39 5.13 -3.87 -6.86
C ALA A 39 4.24 -3.19 -5.80
N ASP A 40 4.81 -2.79 -4.64
CA ASP A 40 4.09 -2.01 -3.63
C ASP A 40 3.65 -0.63 -4.18
N ALA A 41 4.49 0.04 -4.95
CA ALA A 41 4.10 1.29 -5.60
C ALA A 41 2.90 1.10 -6.55
N LEU A 42 2.90 0.06 -7.38
CA LEU A 42 1.77 -0.26 -8.25
C LEU A 42 0.50 -0.57 -7.46
N TRP A 43 0.61 -1.30 -6.37
CA TRP A 43 -0.50 -1.56 -5.46
C TRP A 43 -1.12 -0.26 -4.94
N ARG A 44 -0.29 0.70 -4.51
CA ARG A 44 -0.76 1.98 -3.96
C ARG A 44 -1.38 2.89 -5.02
N LEU A 45 -0.82 2.90 -6.23
CA LEU A 45 -1.39 3.61 -7.37
C LEU A 45 -2.77 3.06 -7.78
N SER A 46 -3.12 1.85 -7.39
CA SER A 46 -4.37 1.19 -7.75
C SER A 46 -5.63 1.81 -7.14
N ARG A 47 -5.51 2.68 -6.19
CA ARG A 47 -6.65 3.19 -5.41
C ARG A 47 -7.36 4.41 -6.03
N GLY A 48 -7.14 4.71 -7.32
CA GLY A 48 -7.89 5.73 -8.06
C GLY A 48 -7.67 7.18 -7.59
N ARG A 49 -6.69 7.42 -6.72
CA ARG A 49 -6.41 8.75 -6.16
C ARG A 49 -5.31 9.44 -6.93
N GLU A 50 -5.37 10.77 -6.98
CA GLU A 50 -4.28 11.58 -7.46
C GLU A 50 -3.02 11.33 -6.63
N MET A 51 -2.04 10.67 -7.22
CA MET A 51 -0.80 10.28 -6.56
C MET A 51 0.33 11.18 -7.03
N THR A 52 0.88 11.98 -6.13
CA THR A 52 2.13 12.72 -6.38
C THR A 52 3.34 11.90 -5.95
N ALA A 53 4.53 12.25 -6.46
CA ALA A 53 5.77 11.59 -6.03
C ALA A 53 6.01 11.72 -4.52
N ARG A 54 5.70 12.88 -3.94
CA ARG A 54 5.80 13.11 -2.49
C ARG A 54 4.87 12.20 -1.71
N ARG A 55 3.58 12.14 -2.09
CA ARG A 55 2.62 11.26 -1.42
C ARG A 55 3.02 9.79 -1.53
N LEU A 56 3.55 9.38 -2.67
CA LEU A 56 4.05 8.00 -2.83
C LEU A 56 5.26 7.73 -1.93
N ALA A 57 6.18 8.69 -1.79
CA ALA A 57 7.32 8.59 -0.87
C ALA A 57 6.85 8.41 0.58
N ASP A 58 5.89 9.21 1.03
CA ASP A 58 5.31 9.12 2.37
C ASP A 58 4.67 7.74 2.62
N LEU A 59 3.89 7.24 1.65
CA LEU A 59 3.24 5.92 1.74
C LEU A 59 4.23 4.74 1.73
N LEU A 60 5.35 4.88 1.03
CA LEU A 60 6.41 3.86 0.96
C LEU A 60 7.45 4.03 2.06
N GLN A 61 7.32 5.05 2.90
CA GLN A 61 8.27 5.37 3.97
C GLN A 61 9.72 5.49 3.43
N CYS A 62 9.88 6.15 2.28
CA CYS A 62 11.17 6.40 1.66
C CYS A 62 11.37 7.89 1.37
N ASP A 63 12.60 8.29 1.08
CA ASP A 63 12.89 9.66 0.69
C ASP A 63 12.36 10.00 -0.71
N ALA A 64 12.18 11.32 -0.98
CA ALA A 64 11.62 11.80 -2.25
C ALA A 64 12.49 11.44 -3.47
N SER A 65 13.80 11.31 -3.30
CA SER A 65 14.72 10.95 -4.38
C SER A 65 14.57 9.48 -4.77
N THR A 66 14.41 8.60 -3.78
CA THR A 66 14.13 7.18 -3.96
C THR A 66 12.79 6.97 -4.68
N ALA A 67 11.72 7.65 -4.22
CA ALA A 67 10.42 7.59 -4.88
C ALA A 67 10.49 8.09 -6.33
N THR A 68 11.18 9.21 -6.57
CA THR A 68 11.36 9.77 -7.92
C THR A 68 12.11 8.79 -8.83
N SER A 69 13.21 8.23 -8.37
CA SER A 69 14.00 7.24 -9.13
C SER A 69 13.17 5.98 -9.46
N MET A 70 12.34 5.53 -8.53
CA MET A 70 11.44 4.40 -8.74
C MET A 70 10.37 4.73 -9.79
N ILE A 71 9.74 5.91 -9.70
CA ILE A 71 8.76 6.37 -10.67
C ILE A 71 9.39 6.47 -12.07
N ASP A 72 10.61 7.00 -12.19
CA ASP A 72 11.34 7.07 -13.45
C ASP A 72 11.55 5.67 -14.08
N ARG A 73 11.85 4.67 -13.26
CA ARG A 73 11.98 3.28 -13.73
C ARG A 73 10.65 2.70 -14.20
N LEU A 74 9.56 2.95 -13.47
CA LEU A 74 8.22 2.52 -13.87
C LEU A 74 7.76 3.23 -15.15
N GLU A 75 8.08 4.52 -15.32
CA GLU A 75 7.77 5.30 -16.51
C GLU A 75 8.57 4.81 -17.74
N LYS A 76 9.87 4.54 -17.56
CA LYS A 76 10.70 3.92 -18.62
C LYS A 76 10.19 2.55 -19.07
N ARG A 77 9.52 1.82 -18.19
CA ARG A 77 8.86 0.54 -18.52
C ARG A 77 7.46 0.71 -19.11
N GLY A 78 6.99 1.93 -19.28
CA GLY A 78 5.65 2.22 -19.79
C GLY A 78 4.50 1.87 -18.85
N LEU A 79 4.77 1.67 -17.55
CA LEU A 79 3.76 1.27 -16.57
C LEU A 79 3.03 2.45 -15.94
N VAL A 80 3.70 3.61 -15.87
CA VAL A 80 3.14 4.85 -15.37
C VAL A 80 3.48 6.01 -16.30
N ARG A 81 2.77 7.11 -16.16
CA ARG A 81 3.06 8.38 -16.81
C ARG A 81 2.87 9.52 -15.82
N ARG A 82 3.61 10.62 -15.98
CA ARG A 82 3.38 11.86 -15.26
C ARG A 82 2.46 12.77 -16.07
N VAL A 83 1.39 13.25 -15.44
CA VAL A 83 0.48 14.24 -16.03
C VAL A 83 0.40 15.48 -15.14
N PRO A 84 0.08 16.67 -15.70
CA PRO A 84 -0.16 17.85 -14.87
C PRO A 84 -1.26 17.60 -13.85
N HIS A 85 -1.07 18.12 -12.62
CA HIS A 85 -2.12 18.07 -11.61
C HIS A 85 -3.29 18.98 -12.02
N PRO A 86 -4.56 18.54 -11.89
CA PRO A 86 -5.71 19.30 -12.40
C PRO A 86 -5.87 20.68 -11.75
N LEU A 87 -5.48 20.82 -10.47
CA LEU A 87 -5.65 22.05 -9.69
C LEU A 87 -4.33 22.80 -9.43
N ASP A 88 -3.18 22.19 -9.65
CA ASP A 88 -1.86 22.80 -9.44
C ASP A 88 -0.93 22.51 -10.62
N ARG A 89 -0.76 23.49 -11.50
CA ARG A 89 0.11 23.38 -12.69
C ARG A 89 1.57 23.13 -12.39
N ARG A 90 2.03 23.37 -11.16
CA ARG A 90 3.41 23.11 -10.72
C ARG A 90 3.62 21.67 -10.28
N ALA A 91 2.55 20.99 -9.89
CA ALA A 91 2.59 19.60 -9.46
C ALA A 91 2.33 18.66 -10.64
N LYS A 92 2.85 17.44 -10.53
CA LYS A 92 2.54 16.34 -11.43
C LYS A 92 1.93 15.19 -10.64
N VAL A 93 0.91 14.57 -11.20
CA VAL A 93 0.34 13.31 -10.69
C VAL A 93 0.83 12.14 -11.52
N ILE A 94 0.97 11.02 -10.87
CA ILE A 94 1.40 9.76 -11.45
C ILE A 94 0.13 8.97 -11.78
N GLN A 95 0.00 8.58 -13.03
CA GLN A 95 -1.12 7.77 -13.50
C GLN A 95 -0.58 6.46 -14.08
N LEU A 96 -1.34 5.38 -13.88
CA LEU A 96 -1.08 4.12 -14.56
C LEU A 96 -1.39 4.25 -16.06
N THR A 97 -0.59 3.60 -16.87
CA THR A 97 -0.92 3.33 -18.28
C THR A 97 -1.85 2.12 -18.38
N PRO A 98 -2.42 1.78 -19.55
CA PRO A 98 -3.15 0.52 -19.74
C PRO A 98 -2.34 -0.70 -19.34
N GLU A 99 -1.05 -0.74 -19.69
CA GLU A 99 -0.11 -1.80 -19.33
C GLU A 99 0.14 -1.84 -17.81
N GLY A 100 0.27 -0.65 -17.19
CA GLY A 100 0.38 -0.52 -15.74
C GLY A 100 -0.89 -1.01 -15.02
N CYS A 101 -2.08 -0.70 -15.55
CA CYS A 101 -3.35 -1.22 -15.03
C CYS A 101 -3.41 -2.75 -15.11
N ALA A 102 -3.09 -3.34 -16.27
CA ALA A 102 -3.10 -4.78 -16.44
C ALA A 102 -2.11 -5.48 -15.48
N LEU A 103 -0.91 -4.93 -15.32
CA LEU A 103 0.06 -5.48 -14.38
C LEU A 103 -0.40 -5.34 -12.93
N ARG A 104 -0.96 -4.18 -12.57
CA ARG A 104 -1.56 -3.96 -11.26
C ARG A 104 -2.64 -4.97 -10.94
N ASP A 105 -3.55 -5.23 -11.89
CA ASP A 105 -4.65 -6.16 -11.68
C ASP A 105 -4.11 -7.59 -11.41
N ARG A 106 -3.02 -7.98 -12.07
CA ARG A 106 -2.29 -9.22 -11.76
C ARG A 106 -1.72 -9.22 -10.33
N VAL A 107 -1.13 -8.09 -9.90
CA VAL A 107 -0.61 -7.93 -8.53
C VAL A 107 -1.74 -8.09 -7.50
N ILE A 108 -2.88 -7.44 -7.73
CA ILE A 108 -4.04 -7.52 -6.84
C ILE A 108 -4.59 -8.94 -6.79
N GLN A 109 -4.78 -9.57 -7.95
CA GLN A 109 -5.30 -10.94 -8.04
C GLN A 109 -4.40 -11.91 -7.27
N HIS A 110 -3.11 -11.92 -7.56
CA HIS A 110 -2.14 -12.78 -6.89
C HIS A 110 -2.16 -12.57 -5.36
N THR A 111 -2.07 -11.31 -4.92
CA THR A 111 -2.08 -10.98 -3.49
C THR A 111 -3.39 -11.39 -2.82
N THR A 112 -4.52 -11.31 -3.52
CA THR A 112 -5.82 -11.71 -2.97
C THR A 112 -5.92 -13.23 -2.85
N GLU A 113 -5.44 -13.96 -3.84
CA GLU A 113 -5.50 -15.43 -3.89
C GLU A 113 -4.55 -16.09 -2.89
N HIS A 114 -3.35 -15.51 -2.68
CA HIS A 114 -2.30 -16.05 -1.81
C HIS A 114 -2.23 -15.35 -0.44
N SER A 115 -3.14 -14.41 -0.17
CA SER A 115 -3.18 -13.68 1.09
C SER A 115 -3.37 -14.61 2.29
N PRO A 116 -2.66 -14.41 3.40
CA PRO A 116 -2.96 -15.10 4.65
C PRO A 116 -4.42 -14.92 5.11
N PHE A 117 -5.07 -13.84 4.65
CA PHE A 117 -6.49 -13.57 4.93
C PHE A 117 -7.45 -14.41 4.07
N ALA A 118 -6.98 -15.05 2.99
CA ALA A 118 -7.80 -15.92 2.16
C ALA A 118 -8.26 -17.19 2.90
N LEU A 119 -7.55 -17.59 3.95
CA LEU A 119 -7.91 -18.72 4.81
C LEU A 119 -9.15 -18.45 5.69
N LEU A 120 -9.50 -17.18 5.88
CA LEU A 120 -10.65 -16.77 6.67
C LEU A 120 -11.92 -16.78 5.79
N ASP A 121 -13.06 -17.17 6.38
CA ASP A 121 -14.35 -16.96 5.76
C ASP A 121 -14.69 -15.46 5.65
N ARG A 122 -15.75 -15.14 4.93
CA ARG A 122 -16.14 -13.74 4.69
C ARG A 122 -16.46 -12.99 5.98
N GLU A 123 -17.12 -13.66 6.93
CA GLU A 123 -17.53 -13.03 8.19
C GLU A 123 -16.30 -12.70 9.05
N SER A 124 -15.39 -13.63 9.20
CA SER A 124 -14.13 -13.42 9.94
C SER A 124 -13.26 -12.33 9.30
N ARG A 125 -13.20 -12.26 7.95
CA ARG A 125 -12.50 -11.17 7.25
C ARG A 125 -13.14 -9.80 7.54
N LEU A 126 -14.46 -9.70 7.60
CA LEU A 126 -15.15 -8.45 7.93
C LEU A 126 -14.91 -8.03 9.38
N ARG A 127 -14.91 -8.97 10.32
CA ARG A 127 -14.57 -8.70 11.72
C ARG A 127 -13.14 -8.19 11.86
N LEU A 128 -12.19 -8.87 11.22
CA LEU A 128 -10.78 -8.46 11.23
C LEU A 128 -10.60 -7.08 10.60
N HIS A 129 -11.26 -6.80 9.47
CA HIS A 129 -11.24 -5.49 8.83
C HIS A 129 -11.72 -4.38 9.79
N THR A 130 -12.82 -4.61 10.52
CA THR A 130 -13.35 -3.65 11.49
C THR A 130 -12.35 -3.39 12.61
N LEU A 131 -11.80 -4.45 13.22
CA LEU A 131 -10.81 -4.32 14.30
C LEU A 131 -9.52 -3.62 13.86
N LEU A 132 -8.99 -3.97 12.69
CA LEU A 132 -7.81 -3.31 12.14
C LEU A 132 -8.08 -1.82 11.84
N ARG A 133 -9.27 -1.50 11.36
CA ARG A 133 -9.68 -0.12 11.13
C ARG A 133 -9.76 0.67 12.44
N GLU A 134 -10.34 0.12 13.49
CA GLU A 134 -10.37 0.73 14.82
C GLU A 134 -8.97 1.00 15.36
N VAL A 135 -8.02 0.08 15.17
CA VAL A 135 -6.63 0.25 15.60
C VAL A 135 -5.93 1.36 14.79
N ILE A 136 -6.18 1.44 13.47
CA ILE A 136 -5.53 2.40 12.59
C ILE A 136 -6.13 3.81 12.72
N ASP A 137 -7.46 3.90 12.85
CA ASP A 137 -8.22 5.16 12.88
C ASP A 137 -8.47 5.66 14.32
N GLY A 138 -8.20 4.82 15.33
CA GLY A 138 -8.38 5.14 16.74
C GLY A 138 -7.51 6.32 17.20
N PRO A 139 -7.86 6.95 18.34
CA PRO A 139 -7.08 8.05 18.90
C PRO A 139 -5.66 7.57 19.22
N ARG A 140 -4.66 8.16 18.55
CA ARG A 140 -3.25 7.86 18.83
C ARG A 140 -2.87 8.28 20.24
N PRO A 141 -2.06 7.50 20.97
CA PRO A 141 -1.50 7.94 22.23
C PRO A 141 -0.71 9.24 22.04
N PRO A 142 -0.78 10.18 22.99
CA PRO A 142 -0.08 11.45 22.89
C PRO A 142 1.43 11.24 22.83
N GLY A 143 2.06 11.52 21.68
CA GLY A 143 3.51 11.44 21.49
C GLY A 143 4.00 11.10 20.08
N GLU A 144 3.14 10.67 19.18
CA GLU A 144 3.56 10.32 17.81
C GLU A 144 3.05 11.30 16.75
N SER A 145 3.97 11.80 15.93
CA SER A 145 3.73 12.81 14.89
C SER A 145 2.66 12.39 13.88
N ALA A 146 1.77 13.30 13.58
CA ALA A 146 0.54 13.15 12.79
C ALA A 146 0.78 13.06 11.26
N ASP A 147 1.66 12.17 10.74
CA ASP A 147 1.99 12.16 9.32
C ASP A 147 1.57 10.92 8.51
N VAL A 148 0.84 9.98 9.13
CA VAL A 148 0.25 8.86 8.37
C VAL A 148 -1.28 9.02 8.37
N LYS A 149 -1.80 9.96 7.56
CA LYS A 149 -3.24 10.02 7.31
C LYS A 149 -3.69 8.74 6.59
N ASN A 150 -4.62 8.05 7.23
CA ASN A 150 -5.30 6.87 6.67
C ASN A 150 -6.01 7.22 5.36
N PRO A 151 -5.73 6.51 4.26
CA PRO A 151 -6.39 6.77 2.99
C PRO A 151 -7.89 6.42 2.93
N ALA A 152 -8.49 5.85 3.97
CA ALA A 152 -9.88 5.40 3.95
C ALA A 152 -10.92 6.49 4.27
N GLU A 153 -10.53 7.63 4.86
CA GLU A 153 -11.50 8.64 5.34
C GLU A 153 -12.06 9.59 4.25
N GLU A 154 -11.52 9.59 3.04
CA GLU A 154 -11.97 10.50 1.99
C GLU A 154 -13.04 9.90 1.03
N GLU A 155 -13.46 8.65 1.21
CA GLU A 155 -14.49 8.02 0.35
C GLU A 155 -15.94 8.30 0.77
N GLN A 156 -16.18 9.05 1.86
CA GLN A 156 -17.53 9.29 2.39
C GLN A 156 -17.96 10.78 2.38
N ARG A 157 -17.29 11.63 1.55
CA ARG A 157 -17.79 13.00 1.30
C ARG A 157 -18.03 13.29 -0.16
#